data_2a45a54f01ac951bf9a3ad1ece895291
#
_entry.id   2a45a54f01ac951bf9a3ad1ece895291
#
_cell.length_a   1.000
_cell.length_b   1.000
_cell.length_c   1.000
_cell.angle_alpha   90.00
_cell.angle_beta   90.00
_cell.angle_gamma   90.00
#
_symmetry.space_group_name_H-M   'P 1'
#
loop_
_entity.id
_entity.type
_entity.pdbx_description
1 polymer ?
#
loop_
_entity_poly.entity_id
_entity_poly.type
_entity_poly.pdbx_seq_one_letter_code
_entity_poly.pdbx_strand_id
1 'polypeptide(L)'
;MSVVKNYSNSGFSLVELITVIVLLGILGVVALGRLGNQDAFAARGFFDDTVTAVRFAQKLAISSGCDVRVITTATSYQLRQSSTCVADDFTNPVLNPANRSNNYQNLDIP
;
A
#
# COMPACT_ATOMS: atom_id res chain seq x y z
N MET A 1 38.28 -50.54 9.68
CA MET A 1 39.15 -49.62 8.91
C MET A 1 38.44 -48.31 8.81
N SER A 2 38.79 -47.32 9.65
CA SER A 2 38.08 -46.01 9.69
C SER A 2 38.75 -45.08 8.69
N VAL A 3 37.99 -44.68 7.65
CA VAL A 3 38.42 -43.66 6.71
C VAL A 3 38.15 -42.32 7.34
N VAL A 4 39.19 -41.68 7.84
CA VAL A 4 39.15 -40.30 8.32
C VAL A 4 39.13 -39.39 7.09
N LYS A 5 37.96 -38.83 6.77
CA LYS A 5 37.80 -37.83 5.71
C LYS A 5 38.39 -36.50 6.21
N ASN A 6 39.56 -36.15 5.73
CA ASN A 6 40.17 -34.88 5.99
C ASN A 6 39.34 -33.79 5.29
N TYR A 7 38.56 -33.01 6.04
CA TYR A 7 37.97 -31.77 5.58
C TYR A 7 39.07 -30.70 5.56
N SER A 8 39.54 -30.33 4.38
CA SER A 8 40.40 -29.18 4.25
C SER A 8 39.57 -27.92 4.52
N ASN A 9 39.77 -27.32 5.67
CA ASN A 9 39.26 -25.98 5.98
C ASN A 9 40.03 -24.98 5.13
N SER A 10 39.50 -24.63 3.96
CA SER A 10 39.95 -23.49 3.18
C SER A 10 39.41 -22.23 3.85
N GLY A 11 40.28 -21.49 4.53
CA GLY A 11 39.97 -20.18 5.09
C GLY A 11 39.79 -19.14 3.98
N PHE A 12 38.97 -18.14 4.23
CA PHE A 12 38.81 -16.98 3.33
C PHE A 12 40.10 -16.22 3.19
N SER A 13 40.45 -15.84 1.97
CA SER A 13 41.56 -14.94 1.69
C SER A 13 41.20 -13.51 2.12
N LEU A 14 42.18 -12.76 2.65
CA LEU A 14 42.00 -11.35 2.99
C LEU A 14 41.54 -10.52 1.80
N VAL A 15 42.01 -10.84 0.59
CA VAL A 15 41.63 -10.18 -0.64
C VAL A 15 40.13 -10.46 -0.99
N GLU A 16 39.65 -11.69 -0.75
CA GLU A 16 38.26 -12.07 -0.96
C GLU A 16 37.32 -11.29 -0.02
N LEU A 17 37.70 -11.13 1.25
CA LEU A 17 36.94 -10.33 2.20
C LEU A 17 36.86 -8.86 1.77
N ILE A 18 37.95 -8.25 1.33
CA ILE A 18 37.97 -6.87 0.85
C ILE A 18 37.11 -6.69 -0.38
N THR A 19 37.19 -7.61 -1.35
CA THR A 19 36.34 -7.55 -2.56
C THR A 19 34.85 -7.65 -2.21
N VAL A 20 34.46 -8.49 -1.27
CA VAL A 20 33.07 -8.63 -0.84
C VAL A 20 32.55 -7.34 -0.18
N ILE A 21 33.33 -6.71 0.73
CA ILE A 21 32.88 -5.47 1.37
C ILE A 21 32.80 -4.30 0.39
N VAL A 22 33.71 -4.22 -0.59
CA VAL A 22 33.65 -3.20 -1.66
C VAL A 22 32.41 -3.39 -2.52
N LEU A 23 32.11 -4.63 -2.95
CA LEU A 23 30.90 -4.92 -3.73
C LEU A 23 29.62 -4.62 -2.94
N LEU A 24 29.56 -4.98 -1.66
CA LEU A 24 28.42 -4.66 -0.80
C LEU A 24 28.25 -3.15 -0.62
N GLY A 25 29.35 -2.39 -0.51
CA GLY A 25 29.33 -0.94 -0.44
C GLY A 25 28.70 -0.30 -1.67
N ILE A 26 29.11 -0.73 -2.86
CA ILE A 26 28.55 -0.22 -4.13
C ILE A 26 27.06 -0.55 -4.25
N LEU A 27 26.67 -1.80 -3.94
CA LEU A 27 25.28 -2.23 -4.00
C LEU A 27 24.41 -1.49 -2.96
N GLY A 28 24.98 -1.21 -1.78
CA GLY A 28 24.28 -0.47 -0.73
C GLY A 28 23.91 0.96 -1.15
N VAL A 29 24.81 1.67 -1.81
CA VAL A 29 24.54 3.04 -2.31
C VAL A 29 23.41 3.06 -3.33
N VAL A 30 23.37 2.09 -4.25
CA VAL A 30 22.30 1.98 -5.25
C VAL A 30 20.95 1.61 -4.63
N ALA A 31 20.96 0.75 -3.59
CA ALA A 31 19.75 0.33 -2.90
C ALA A 31 19.10 1.48 -2.12
N LEU A 32 19.90 2.32 -1.45
CA LEU A 32 19.41 3.47 -0.69
C LEU A 32 18.68 4.50 -1.57
N GLY A 33 19.14 4.71 -2.80
CA GLY A 33 18.47 5.62 -3.74
C GLY A 33 17.07 5.17 -4.17
N ARG A 34 16.76 3.88 -4.06
CA ARG A 34 15.44 3.32 -4.38
C ARG A 34 14.46 3.31 -3.21
N LEU A 35 14.97 3.31 -1.98
CA LEU A 35 14.14 3.35 -0.75
C LEU A 35 13.62 4.76 -0.44
N GLY A 36 14.16 5.80 -1.09
CA GLY A 36 13.77 7.20 -0.84
C GLY A 36 12.43 7.64 -1.46
N ASN A 37 11.80 6.85 -2.32
CA ASN A 37 10.54 7.21 -2.97
C ASN A 37 9.31 6.75 -2.16
N GLN A 38 9.20 7.19 -0.92
CA GLN A 38 8.03 6.94 -0.08
C GLN A 38 6.76 7.57 -0.69
N ASP A 39 6.89 8.70 -1.37
CA ASP A 39 5.78 9.38 -2.04
C ASP A 39 5.14 8.52 -3.16
N ALA A 40 5.94 7.75 -3.88
CA ALA A 40 5.43 6.84 -4.90
C ALA A 40 4.64 5.66 -4.31
N PHE A 41 5.02 5.18 -3.14
CA PHE A 41 4.28 4.14 -2.41
C PHE A 41 2.99 4.69 -1.81
N ALA A 42 3.03 5.89 -1.24
CA ALA A 42 1.85 6.57 -0.71
C ALA A 42 0.81 6.83 -1.83
N ALA A 43 1.25 7.32 -2.98
CA ALA A 43 0.38 7.55 -4.13
C ALA A 43 -0.27 6.26 -4.66
N ARG A 44 0.46 5.15 -4.71
CA ARG A 44 -0.11 3.84 -5.08
C ARG A 44 -1.10 3.33 -4.05
N GLY A 45 -0.79 3.43 -2.76
CA GLY A 45 -1.69 3.07 -1.68
C GLY A 45 -3.01 3.85 -1.76
N PHE A 46 -2.95 5.15 -1.98
CA PHE A 46 -4.13 5.98 -2.18
C PHE A 46 -4.95 5.58 -3.40
N PHE A 47 -4.30 5.27 -4.50
CA PHE A 47 -4.98 4.81 -5.70
C PHE A 47 -5.73 3.50 -5.44
N ASP A 48 -5.09 2.51 -4.82
CA ASP A 48 -5.70 1.22 -4.50
C ASP A 48 -6.86 1.35 -3.52
N ASP A 49 -6.72 2.21 -2.51
CA ASP A 49 -7.79 2.54 -1.57
C ASP A 49 -8.97 3.21 -2.27
N THR A 50 -8.71 4.16 -3.15
CA THR A 50 -9.75 4.85 -3.92
C THR A 50 -10.49 3.89 -4.85
N VAL A 51 -9.79 3.00 -5.54
CA VAL A 51 -10.41 1.96 -6.39
C VAL A 51 -11.29 1.03 -5.55
N THR A 52 -10.83 0.64 -4.37
CA THR A 52 -11.60 -0.19 -3.44
C THR A 52 -12.87 0.52 -2.97
N ALA A 53 -12.76 1.81 -2.63
CA ALA A 53 -13.88 2.64 -2.23
C ALA A 53 -14.93 2.78 -3.35
N VAL A 54 -14.50 2.98 -4.60
CA VAL A 54 -15.40 3.05 -5.75
C VAL A 54 -16.13 1.72 -5.97
N ARG A 55 -15.43 0.58 -5.88
CA ARG A 55 -16.06 -0.74 -6.00
C ARG A 55 -17.06 -1.00 -4.87
N PHE A 56 -16.76 -0.56 -3.66
CA PHE A 56 -17.68 -0.64 -2.53
C PHE A 56 -18.91 0.23 -2.76
N ALA A 57 -18.74 1.48 -3.21
CA ALA A 57 -19.82 2.39 -3.55
C ALA A 57 -20.77 1.79 -4.61
N GLN A 58 -20.19 1.17 -5.64
CA GLN A 58 -20.97 0.49 -6.69
C GLN A 58 -21.80 -0.66 -6.12
N LYS A 59 -21.21 -1.52 -5.31
CA LYS A 59 -21.94 -2.63 -4.65
C LYS A 59 -23.04 -2.12 -3.74
N LEU A 60 -22.75 -1.05 -2.98
CA LEU A 60 -23.73 -0.45 -2.07
C LEU A 60 -24.92 0.15 -2.87
N ALA A 61 -24.63 0.87 -3.95
CA ALA A 61 -25.68 1.42 -4.82
C ALA A 61 -26.57 0.33 -5.40
N ILE A 62 -26.00 -0.78 -5.87
CA ILE A 62 -26.75 -1.91 -6.41
C ILE A 62 -27.59 -2.60 -5.33
N SER A 63 -27.04 -2.79 -4.12
CA SER A 63 -27.72 -3.49 -3.03
C SER A 63 -28.82 -2.67 -2.37
N SER A 64 -28.61 -1.35 -2.25
CA SER A 64 -29.57 -0.43 -1.62
C SER A 64 -30.60 0.14 -2.60
N GLY A 65 -30.31 0.12 -3.90
CA GLY A 65 -31.09 0.79 -4.93
C GLY A 65 -31.02 2.32 -4.86
N CYS A 66 -30.09 2.87 -4.08
CA CYS A 66 -29.92 4.30 -3.88
C CYS A 66 -28.57 4.77 -4.45
N ASP A 67 -28.55 5.97 -4.99
CA ASP A 67 -27.34 6.55 -5.55
C ASP A 67 -26.26 6.78 -4.48
N VAL A 68 -25.03 6.45 -4.82
CA VAL A 68 -23.85 6.69 -3.98
C VAL A 68 -22.89 7.58 -4.74
N ARG A 69 -22.50 8.69 -4.13
CA ARG A 69 -21.52 9.62 -4.68
C ARG A 69 -20.16 9.39 -4.05
N VAL A 70 -19.14 9.25 -4.88
CA VAL A 70 -17.74 9.25 -4.47
C VAL A 70 -17.15 10.61 -4.78
N ILE A 71 -16.67 11.30 -3.78
CA ILE A 71 -16.02 12.60 -3.90
C ILE A 71 -14.54 12.38 -3.67
N THR A 72 -13.73 12.72 -4.65
CA THR A 72 -12.27 12.58 -4.58
C THR A 72 -11.60 13.93 -4.73
N THR A 73 -10.53 14.14 -3.95
CA THR A 73 -9.62 15.27 -4.07
C THR A 73 -8.21 14.72 -4.37
N ALA A 74 -7.21 15.59 -4.45
CA ALA A 74 -5.83 15.17 -4.64
C ALA A 74 -5.30 14.28 -3.50
N THR A 75 -5.82 14.44 -2.28
CA THR A 75 -5.30 13.80 -1.05
C THR A 75 -6.36 13.07 -0.23
N SER A 76 -7.60 13.07 -0.66
CA SER A 76 -8.68 12.45 0.12
C SER A 76 -9.79 11.91 -0.77
N TYR A 77 -10.56 10.98 -0.22
CA TYR A 77 -11.84 10.55 -0.81
C TYR A 77 -12.88 10.38 0.30
N GLN A 78 -14.14 10.55 -0.05
CA GLN A 78 -15.28 10.27 0.83
C GLN A 78 -16.46 9.71 0.03
N LEU A 79 -17.24 8.86 0.67
CA LEU A 79 -18.46 8.29 0.12
C LEU A 79 -19.67 8.90 0.80
N ARG A 80 -20.66 9.31 0.01
CA ARG A 80 -21.93 9.82 0.48
C ARG A 80 -23.07 9.10 -0.24
N GLN A 81 -24.10 8.74 0.49
CA GLN A 81 -25.30 8.11 -0.06
C GLN A 81 -26.48 9.09 0.00
N SER A 82 -27.36 8.99 -0.96
CA SER A 82 -28.63 9.70 -0.93
C SER A 82 -29.49 9.21 0.24
N SER A 83 -30.06 10.13 1.03
CA SER A 83 -30.93 9.79 2.15
C SER A 83 -32.33 9.35 1.71
N THR A 84 -32.79 9.85 0.58
CA THR A 84 -34.12 9.62 0.03
C THR A 84 -34.11 8.79 -1.25
N CYS A 85 -32.94 8.30 -1.66
CA CYS A 85 -32.72 7.64 -2.97
C CYS A 85 -33.05 8.52 -4.18
N VAL A 86 -33.09 9.83 -4.00
CA VAL A 86 -33.25 10.84 -5.04
C VAL A 86 -31.89 11.48 -5.33
N ALA A 87 -31.62 11.79 -6.60
CA ALA A 87 -30.28 12.10 -7.11
C ALA A 87 -29.58 13.32 -6.50
N ASP A 88 -30.22 14.18 -5.73
CA ASP A 88 -29.66 15.46 -5.28
C ASP A 88 -29.33 15.54 -3.77
N ASP A 89 -29.70 14.52 -2.99
CA ASP A 89 -29.51 14.53 -1.55
C ASP A 89 -28.46 13.50 -1.10
N PHE A 90 -27.18 13.88 -1.04
CA PHE A 90 -26.06 13.05 -0.63
C PHE A 90 -25.59 13.40 0.80
N THR A 91 -26.51 13.45 1.74
CA THR A 91 -26.25 13.85 3.13
C THR A 91 -25.80 12.72 4.02
N ASN A 92 -26.19 11.48 3.73
CA ASN A 92 -25.86 10.34 4.57
C ASN A 92 -24.39 9.90 4.40
N PRO A 93 -23.61 9.84 5.49
CA PRO A 93 -22.30 9.24 5.45
C PRO A 93 -22.42 7.72 5.24
N VAL A 94 -21.55 7.17 4.42
CA VAL A 94 -21.46 5.72 4.22
C VAL A 94 -20.62 5.10 5.32
N LEU A 95 -21.13 4.03 5.95
CA LEU A 95 -20.40 3.30 6.98
C LEU A 95 -19.22 2.54 6.36
N ASN A 96 -18.04 2.69 6.96
CA ASN A 96 -16.88 1.92 6.55
C ASN A 96 -16.92 0.52 7.19
N PRO A 97 -17.00 -0.56 6.39
CA PRO A 97 -17.10 -1.91 6.92
C PRO A 97 -15.81 -2.40 7.61
N ALA A 98 -14.67 -1.80 7.32
CA ALA A 98 -13.38 -2.23 7.87
C ALA A 98 -13.20 -1.79 9.32
N ASN A 99 -13.59 -0.55 9.65
CA ASN A 99 -13.38 0.04 10.99
C ASN A 99 -14.68 0.46 11.68
N ARG A 100 -15.84 0.26 11.02
CA ARG A 100 -17.17 0.66 11.51
C ARG A 100 -17.29 2.15 11.83
N SER A 101 -16.42 2.99 11.29
CA SER A 101 -16.58 4.43 11.39
C SER A 101 -17.80 4.90 10.59
N ASN A 102 -18.48 5.94 11.08
CA ASN A 102 -19.67 6.49 10.43
C ASN A 102 -19.38 7.22 9.11
N ASN A 103 -18.12 7.28 8.69
CA ASN A 103 -17.72 7.90 7.45
C ASN A 103 -16.73 6.99 6.71
N TYR A 104 -17.09 6.56 5.52
CA TYR A 104 -16.16 5.92 4.60
C TYR A 104 -15.36 7.01 3.89
N GLN A 105 -14.24 7.35 4.48
CA GLN A 105 -13.34 8.41 3.98
C GLN A 105 -11.90 8.09 4.31
N ASN A 106 -10.99 8.57 3.49
CA ASN A 106 -9.58 8.68 3.80
C ASN A 106 -9.20 10.16 3.70
N LEU A 107 -8.78 10.74 4.80
CA LEU A 107 -8.45 12.17 4.91
C LEU A 107 -6.96 12.42 5.03
N ASP A 108 -6.17 11.37 5.26
CA ASP A 108 -4.75 11.49 5.56
C ASP A 108 -3.91 10.78 4.52
N ILE A 109 -3.47 11.55 3.54
CA ILE A 109 -2.30 11.19 2.77
C ILE A 109 -1.26 12.25 3.06
N PRO A 110 -0.18 11.83 3.69
CA PRO A 110 0.93 12.74 3.89
C PRO A 110 1.52 13.21 2.56
#